data_cbf8dd7397b96c8bf1acaab60bc5fef6
#
_entry.id   cbf8dd7397b96c8bf1acaab60bc5fef6
#
_cell.length_a   1.000
_cell.length_b   1.000
_cell.length_c   1.000
_cell.angle_alpha   90.00
_cell.angle_beta   90.00
_cell.angle_gamma   90.00
#
_symmetry.space_group_name_H-M   'P 1'
#
loop_
_entity.id
_entity.type
_entity.pdbx_description
1 polymer ?
#
loop_
_entity_poly.entity_id
_entity_poly.type
_entity_poly.pdbx_seq_one_letter_code
_entity_poly.pdbx_strand_id
1 'polypeptide(L)'
;MSRFAVVALLVCLGACSAPAEETTSLDAPEAAAGPVAGSSRVLPNDIATLQVEESPAVGAVVADREHYTLYFTVQDGPSKSTCLEPECTLVWPPLLAAGGKFEAPALDAQLLGTMKRPDGTEQVTIAGKPVYRYVDDEQAGDTTGHGVDDKWFAISPTGTKATK
;
A
#
# COMPACT_ATOMS: atom_id res chain seq x y z
N MET A 1 -24.92 -62.41 -23.80
CA MET A 1 -25.74 -63.06 -22.77
C MET A 1 -26.21 -61.94 -21.86
N SER A 2 -27.39 -61.37 -22.13
CA SER A 2 -28.71 -61.63 -21.50
C SER A 2 -28.64 -61.28 -20.00
N ARG A 3 -29.45 -60.39 -19.40
CA ARG A 3 -30.88 -60.07 -19.42
C ARG A 3 -31.09 -58.80 -18.60
N PHE A 4 -31.81 -57.78 -19.02
CA PHE A 4 -33.21 -57.44 -18.82
C PHE A 4 -33.72 -57.41 -17.35
N ALA A 5 -34.21 -56.23 -16.92
CA ALA A 5 -35.46 -55.90 -16.25
C ALA A 5 -35.40 -54.39 -15.87
N VAL A 6 -36.11 -53.50 -16.37
CA VAL A 6 -37.49 -53.01 -16.57
C VAL A 6 -38.32 -52.96 -15.28
N VAL A 7 -39.08 -51.81 -15.15
CA VAL A 7 -40.25 -51.48 -14.34
C VAL A 7 -39.92 -50.80 -12.98
N ALA A 8 -40.50 -49.71 -12.57
CA ALA A 8 -41.73 -49.01 -12.97
C ALA A 8 -41.78 -47.56 -12.45
N LEU A 9 -42.45 -46.79 -13.16
CA LEU A 9 -43.09 -45.50 -12.98
C LEU A 9 -43.91 -45.40 -11.70
N LEU A 10 -43.76 -44.30 -10.93
CA LEU A 10 -44.87 -43.76 -10.16
C LEU A 10 -44.83 -42.24 -10.13
N VAL A 11 -45.80 -41.67 -10.80
CA VAL A 11 -46.17 -40.26 -10.80
C VAL A 11 -47.01 -39.99 -9.53
N CYS A 12 -46.64 -38.94 -8.76
CA CYS A 12 -47.60 -38.29 -7.89
C CYS A 12 -47.50 -36.77 -8.07
N LEU A 13 -48.51 -36.26 -8.75
CA LEU A 13 -48.87 -34.86 -8.75
C LEU A 13 -49.43 -34.49 -7.38
N GLY A 14 -48.95 -33.43 -6.81
CA GLY A 14 -49.51 -32.80 -5.62
C GLY A 14 -49.19 -31.31 -5.61
N ALA A 15 -50.09 -30.54 -6.18
CA ALA A 15 -50.12 -29.09 -6.02
C ALA A 15 -50.58 -28.77 -4.59
N CYS A 16 -49.95 -27.78 -3.95
CA CYS A 16 -50.66 -26.71 -3.19
C CYS A 16 -49.71 -25.75 -2.49
N SER A 17 -49.92 -24.50 -2.83
CA SER A 17 -49.91 -23.29 -1.99
C SER A 17 -48.65 -22.92 -1.20
N ALA A 18 -48.14 -21.77 -1.57
CA ALA A 18 -47.43 -20.86 -0.68
C ALA A 18 -48.37 -20.31 0.39
N PRO A 19 -47.87 -19.92 1.55
CA PRO A 19 -47.81 -18.50 1.82
C PRO A 19 -46.43 -18.01 2.26
N ALA A 20 -46.28 -16.71 2.12
CA ALA A 20 -45.17 -15.87 2.44
C ALA A 20 -44.92 -15.76 3.96
N GLU A 21 -43.74 -15.12 4.23
CA GLU A 21 -43.31 -14.51 5.50
C GLU A 21 -42.57 -15.44 6.47
N GLU A 22 -41.29 -15.22 6.65
CA GLU A 22 -40.77 -14.34 7.70
C GLU A 22 -39.25 -14.09 7.51
N THR A 23 -38.91 -12.82 7.46
CA THR A 23 -37.59 -12.31 7.66
C THR A 23 -37.04 -12.70 9.01
N THR A 24 -36.09 -13.62 9.05
CA THR A 24 -35.23 -13.76 10.22
C THR A 24 -33.83 -13.43 9.77
N SER A 25 -33.46 -12.17 10.05
CA SER A 25 -32.12 -11.69 10.10
C SER A 25 -31.34 -12.54 11.10
N LEU A 26 -30.55 -13.46 10.62
CA LEU A 26 -29.47 -14.06 11.41
C LEU A 26 -28.26 -13.19 11.26
N ASP A 27 -28.09 -12.38 12.29
CA ASP A 27 -26.87 -11.72 12.72
C ASP A 27 -25.69 -12.69 12.58
N ALA A 28 -24.90 -12.53 11.53
CA ALA A 28 -23.60 -13.16 11.45
C ALA A 28 -22.65 -12.31 12.30
N PRO A 29 -21.88 -12.90 13.22
CA PRO A 29 -20.89 -12.13 13.94
C PRO A 29 -19.87 -11.59 12.95
N GLU A 30 -19.83 -10.27 12.85
CA GLU A 30 -18.77 -9.49 12.23
C GLU A 30 -17.45 -9.94 12.82
N ALA A 31 -16.73 -10.78 12.07
CA ALA A 31 -15.36 -11.11 12.38
C ALA A 31 -14.57 -9.80 12.31
N ALA A 32 -14.14 -9.34 13.47
CA ALA A 32 -13.21 -8.24 13.62
C ALA A 32 -12.02 -8.48 12.68
N ALA A 33 -12.02 -7.80 11.55
CA ALA A 33 -10.83 -7.66 10.72
C ALA A 33 -9.84 -6.85 11.56
N GLY A 34 -8.80 -7.54 12.02
CA GLY A 34 -7.66 -6.90 12.63
C GLY A 34 -7.04 -5.90 11.65
N PRO A 35 -6.26 -4.93 12.15
CA PRO A 35 -5.64 -3.94 11.29
C PRO A 35 -4.78 -4.63 10.25
N VAL A 36 -5.22 -4.60 9.00
CA VAL A 36 -4.39 -4.98 7.85
C VAL A 36 -3.31 -3.91 7.70
N ALA A 37 -2.09 -4.29 8.09
CA ALA A 37 -0.91 -3.48 7.92
C ALA A 37 -0.86 -2.91 6.49
N GLY A 38 -0.86 -1.60 6.43
CA GLY A 38 -0.29 -0.72 5.44
C GLY A 38 -0.30 -1.10 3.96
N SER A 39 -1.41 -1.56 3.41
CA SER A 39 -1.58 -1.49 1.96
C SER A 39 -1.93 -0.04 1.61
N SER A 40 -0.94 0.70 1.13
CA SER A 40 -1.12 2.06 0.61
C SER A 40 -2.09 2.03 -0.56
N ARG A 41 -3.39 2.03 -0.25
CA ARG A 41 -4.46 2.19 -1.22
C ARG A 41 -4.47 3.66 -1.62
N VAL A 42 -3.65 4.00 -2.60
CA VAL A 42 -3.77 5.30 -3.26
C VAL A 42 -5.14 5.32 -3.93
N LEU A 43 -6.09 6.00 -3.30
CA LEU A 43 -7.36 6.31 -3.93
C LEU A 43 -7.10 7.28 -5.11
N PRO A 44 -7.83 7.18 -6.23
CA PRO A 44 -7.54 7.96 -7.45
C PRO A 44 -7.54 9.49 -7.29
N ASN A 45 -7.94 10.00 -6.13
CA ASN A 45 -8.00 11.43 -5.83
C ASN A 45 -7.09 11.86 -4.67
N ASP A 46 -6.30 10.96 -4.09
CA ASP A 46 -5.39 11.32 -3.00
C ASP A 46 -4.07 11.85 -3.56
N ILE A 47 -3.90 13.16 -3.46
CA ILE A 47 -2.62 13.80 -3.73
C ILE A 47 -1.67 13.44 -2.59
N ALA A 48 -0.52 12.84 -2.91
CA ALA A 48 0.51 12.57 -1.92
C ALA A 48 0.96 13.91 -1.31
N THR A 49 0.98 13.99 0.01
CA THR A 49 1.49 15.16 0.74
C THR A 49 2.71 14.76 1.52
N LEU A 50 3.78 15.53 1.38
CA LEU A 50 5.04 15.33 2.11
C LEU A 50 5.20 16.43 3.15
N GLN A 51 5.70 16.04 4.31
CA GLN A 51 5.96 16.94 5.44
C GLN A 51 7.31 16.63 6.08
N VAL A 52 7.82 17.56 6.85
CA VAL A 52 9.08 17.40 7.59
C VAL A 52 8.76 17.08 9.03
N GLU A 53 9.43 16.09 9.58
CA GLU A 53 9.27 15.66 10.95
C GLU A 53 10.62 15.46 11.64
N GLU A 54 10.63 15.58 12.96
CA GLU A 54 11.81 15.35 13.79
C GLU A 54 11.75 13.97 14.43
N SER A 55 12.65 13.09 14.04
CA SER A 55 12.83 11.78 14.67
C SER A 55 13.89 11.86 15.76
N PRO A 56 13.58 11.42 17.00
CA PRO A 56 14.57 11.33 18.07
C PRO A 56 15.76 10.42 17.74
N ALA A 57 15.58 9.48 16.81
CA ALA A 57 16.61 8.52 16.44
C ALA A 57 17.54 9.04 15.34
N VAL A 58 17.00 9.67 14.30
CA VAL A 58 17.74 9.96 13.06
C VAL A 58 17.70 11.44 12.63
N GLY A 59 17.12 12.33 13.46
CA GLY A 59 17.00 13.76 13.13
C GLY A 59 15.85 14.05 12.17
N ALA A 60 15.96 15.14 11.40
CA ALA A 60 14.90 15.57 10.48
C ALA A 60 14.72 14.56 9.34
N VAL A 61 13.47 14.13 9.14
CA VAL A 61 13.05 13.19 8.09
C VAL A 61 11.92 13.78 7.27
N VAL A 62 11.72 13.26 6.08
CA VAL A 62 10.50 13.49 5.32
C VAL A 62 9.54 12.36 5.60
N ALA A 63 8.29 12.73 5.89
CA ALA A 63 7.18 11.80 6.08
C ALA A 63 6.05 12.12 5.08
N ASP A 64 5.14 11.18 4.90
CA ASP A 64 3.92 11.44 4.16
C ASP A 64 2.83 12.06 5.05
N ARG A 65 1.63 12.27 4.49
CA ARG A 65 0.49 12.89 5.20
C ARG A 65 -0.01 12.09 6.40
N GLU A 66 0.27 10.78 6.44
CA GLU A 66 -0.11 9.88 7.52
C GLU A 66 1.00 9.77 8.56
N HIS A 67 2.05 10.60 8.43
CA HIS A 67 3.22 10.67 9.31
C HIS A 67 4.13 9.43 9.25
N TYR A 68 4.04 8.61 8.20
CA TYR A 68 4.99 7.53 7.97
C TYR A 68 6.26 8.06 7.31
N THR A 69 7.40 7.66 7.86
CA THR A 69 8.73 8.05 7.37
C THR A 69 8.94 7.56 5.94
N LEU A 70 9.58 8.41 5.14
CA LEU A 70 9.97 8.06 3.77
C LEU A 70 11.45 7.67 3.72
N TYR A 71 11.72 6.66 2.90
CA TYR A 71 13.03 6.05 2.73
C TYR A 71 13.47 6.09 1.28
N PHE A 72 14.76 5.98 1.07
CA PHE A 72 15.37 5.70 -0.22
C PHE A 72 16.38 4.57 -0.09
N THR A 73 16.73 3.92 -1.19
CA THR A 73 17.83 2.97 -1.23
C THR A 73 19.04 3.53 -1.99
N VAL A 74 20.24 3.22 -1.49
CA VAL A 74 21.49 3.59 -2.18
C VAL A 74 21.69 2.84 -3.49
N GLN A 75 20.87 1.82 -3.77
CA GLN A 75 20.92 1.05 -5.01
C GLN A 75 20.18 1.75 -6.17
N ASP A 76 19.29 2.69 -5.84
CA ASP A 76 18.56 3.44 -6.86
C ASP A 76 19.46 4.47 -7.54
N GLY A 77 19.25 4.63 -8.83
CA GLY A 77 19.87 5.71 -9.61
C GLY A 77 19.02 6.97 -9.61
N PRO A 78 19.55 8.08 -10.18
CA PRO A 78 18.76 9.29 -10.36
C PRO A 78 17.49 8.99 -11.20
N SER A 79 16.33 9.21 -10.60
CA SER A 79 15.02 8.92 -11.19
C SER A 79 14.87 7.50 -11.76
N LYS A 80 15.52 6.53 -11.11
CA LYS A 80 15.48 5.12 -11.49
C LYS A 80 15.40 4.25 -10.27
N SER A 81 14.29 3.50 -10.14
CA SER A 81 14.08 2.52 -9.08
C SER A 81 14.68 1.16 -9.45
N THR A 82 15.28 0.49 -8.46
CA THR A 82 15.67 -0.92 -8.51
C THR A 82 14.65 -1.80 -7.79
N CYS A 83 13.74 -1.20 -7.01
CA CYS A 83 12.68 -1.88 -6.28
C CYS A 83 11.40 -1.92 -7.14
N LEU A 84 11.35 -2.86 -8.07
CA LEU A 84 10.25 -3.00 -9.05
C LEU A 84 9.47 -4.31 -8.84
N GLU A 85 10.15 -5.36 -8.38
CA GLU A 85 9.57 -6.68 -8.21
C GLU A 85 8.68 -6.75 -6.96
N PRO A 86 7.67 -7.65 -6.94
CA PRO A 86 6.73 -7.77 -5.83
C PRO A 86 7.40 -8.01 -4.48
N GLU A 87 8.48 -8.79 -4.43
CA GLU A 87 9.22 -9.11 -3.21
C GLU A 87 9.81 -7.84 -2.55
N CYS A 88 10.22 -6.87 -3.37
CA CYS A 88 10.72 -5.60 -2.87
C CYS A 88 9.57 -4.65 -2.55
N THR A 89 8.60 -4.51 -3.44
CA THR A 89 7.52 -3.51 -3.28
C THR A 89 6.51 -3.86 -2.17
N LEU A 90 6.43 -5.13 -1.77
CA LEU A 90 5.65 -5.54 -0.59
C LEU A 90 6.31 -5.07 0.72
N VAL A 91 7.62 -5.03 0.77
CA VAL A 91 8.39 -4.57 1.94
C VAL A 91 8.61 -3.05 1.91
N TRP A 92 8.85 -2.53 0.72
CA TRP A 92 9.13 -1.11 0.44
C TRP A 92 8.13 -0.54 -0.57
N PRO A 93 6.88 -0.27 -0.15
CA PRO A 93 5.88 0.31 -1.04
C PRO A 93 6.33 1.67 -1.57
N PRO A 94 6.32 1.88 -2.90
CA PRO A 94 6.68 3.17 -3.48
C PRO A 94 5.63 4.24 -3.13
N LEU A 95 6.07 5.46 -2.83
CA LEU A 95 5.15 6.59 -2.71
C LEU A 95 4.76 7.06 -4.11
N LEU A 96 3.50 6.85 -4.47
CA LEU A 96 2.99 7.20 -5.79
C LEU A 96 2.39 8.60 -5.82
N ALA A 97 2.60 9.30 -6.92
CA ALA A 97 1.99 10.58 -7.23
C ALA A 97 0.79 10.38 -8.17
N ALA A 98 -0.41 10.72 -7.73
CA ALA A 98 -1.62 10.60 -8.54
C ALA A 98 -1.57 11.58 -9.73
N GLY A 99 -1.42 11.04 -10.95
CA GLY A 99 -1.27 11.87 -12.15
C GLY A 99 -0.06 12.82 -12.10
N GLY A 100 1.02 12.39 -11.46
CA GLY A 100 2.24 13.19 -11.30
C GLY A 100 2.14 14.35 -10.31
N LYS A 101 1.08 14.42 -9.52
CA LYS A 101 0.82 15.51 -8.59
C LYS A 101 1.05 15.07 -7.14
N PHE A 102 1.70 15.93 -6.39
CA PHE A 102 1.89 15.80 -4.95
C PHE A 102 2.13 17.18 -4.33
N GLU A 103 2.01 17.30 -3.02
CA GLU A 103 2.22 18.52 -2.26
C GLU A 103 3.37 18.33 -1.25
N ALA A 104 4.22 19.33 -1.11
CA ALA A 104 5.35 19.30 -0.19
C ALA A 104 5.73 20.72 0.27
N PRO A 105 4.84 21.41 1.00
CA PRO A 105 5.01 22.84 1.28
C PRO A 105 6.23 23.17 2.14
N ALA A 106 6.77 22.20 2.88
CA ALA A 106 7.93 22.35 3.75
C ALA A 106 9.27 21.95 3.09
N LEU A 107 9.27 21.56 1.83
CA LEU A 107 10.45 21.09 1.11
C LEU A 107 10.81 22.04 -0.03
N ASP A 108 12.11 22.10 -0.37
CA ASP A 108 12.57 22.85 -1.53
C ASP A 108 12.01 22.22 -2.83
N ALA A 109 11.21 22.99 -3.55
CA ALA A 109 10.61 22.55 -4.81
C ALA A 109 11.64 22.09 -5.87
N GLN A 110 12.88 22.57 -5.80
CA GLN A 110 13.93 22.13 -6.71
C GLN A 110 14.41 20.70 -6.47
N LEU A 111 14.18 20.18 -5.28
CA LEU A 111 14.50 18.79 -4.94
C LEU A 111 13.40 17.81 -5.32
N LEU A 112 12.21 18.31 -5.62
CA LEU A 112 11.02 17.50 -5.82
C LEU A 112 10.81 17.12 -7.28
N GLY A 113 10.36 15.90 -7.51
CA GLY A 113 10.06 15.42 -8.85
C GLY A 113 9.25 14.11 -8.83
N THR A 114 9.04 13.57 -9.99
CA THR A 114 8.46 12.24 -10.19
C THR A 114 9.28 11.45 -11.18
N MET A 115 9.14 10.14 -11.13
CA MET A 115 9.66 9.21 -12.12
C MET A 115 8.55 8.25 -12.56
N LYS A 116 8.57 7.89 -13.84
CA LYS A 116 7.64 6.89 -14.37
C LYS A 116 8.19 5.49 -14.13
N ARG A 117 7.36 4.65 -13.51
CA ARG A 117 7.65 3.23 -13.30
C ARG A 117 7.26 2.41 -14.54
N PRO A 118 7.80 1.17 -14.71
CA PRO A 118 7.45 0.30 -15.85
C PRO A 118 5.97 -0.04 -15.95
N ASP A 119 5.24 -0.06 -14.82
CA ASP A 119 3.79 -0.30 -14.75
C ASP A 119 2.95 0.93 -15.16
N GLY A 120 3.61 2.04 -15.52
CA GLY A 120 2.98 3.30 -15.93
C GLY A 120 2.60 4.21 -14.78
N THR A 121 2.75 3.82 -13.53
CA THR A 121 2.55 4.68 -12.36
C THR A 121 3.67 5.71 -12.25
N GLU A 122 3.41 6.80 -11.53
CA GLU A 122 4.42 7.82 -11.23
C GLU A 122 4.78 7.77 -9.75
N GLN A 123 6.06 7.67 -9.47
CA GLN A 123 6.61 7.63 -8.12
C GLN A 123 7.26 8.96 -7.77
N VAL A 124 7.03 9.45 -6.56
CA VAL A 124 7.67 10.67 -6.03
C VAL A 124 9.18 10.46 -5.90
N THR A 125 9.94 11.51 -6.23
CA THR A 125 11.39 11.57 -6.01
C THR A 125 11.75 12.80 -5.20
N ILE A 126 12.78 12.67 -4.34
CA ILE A 126 13.38 13.77 -3.60
C ILE A 126 14.88 13.80 -3.93
N ALA A 127 15.39 14.92 -4.43
CA ALA A 127 16.74 15.04 -4.96
C ALA A 127 17.09 13.94 -5.99
N GLY A 128 16.11 13.61 -6.85
CA GLY A 128 16.21 12.55 -7.84
C GLY A 128 16.16 11.12 -7.30
N LYS A 129 16.01 10.92 -5.99
CA LYS A 129 15.88 9.59 -5.37
C LYS A 129 14.43 9.19 -5.27
N PRO A 130 14.02 8.03 -5.80
CA PRO A 130 12.70 7.44 -5.54
C PRO A 130 12.49 7.24 -4.04
N VAL A 131 11.28 7.53 -3.54
CA VAL A 131 10.97 7.38 -2.12
C VAL A 131 9.91 6.33 -1.88
N TYR A 132 10.03 5.68 -0.73
CA TYR A 132 9.26 4.51 -0.34
C TYR A 132 8.81 4.61 1.11
N ARG A 133 7.75 3.88 1.48
CA ARG A 133 7.44 3.52 2.86
C ARG A 133 8.19 2.25 3.27
N TYR A 134 8.14 1.92 4.55
CA TYR A 134 8.61 0.64 5.07
C TYR A 134 7.44 -0.08 5.76
N VAL A 135 7.26 -1.37 5.47
CA VAL A 135 6.09 -2.13 5.94
C VAL A 135 6.11 -2.34 7.46
N ASP A 136 7.31 -2.41 8.06
CA ASP A 136 7.47 -2.63 9.50
C ASP A 136 7.50 -1.33 10.33
N ASP A 137 7.28 -0.17 9.71
CA ASP A 137 6.90 1.04 10.44
C ASP A 137 5.42 0.91 10.84
N GLU A 138 5.16 0.50 12.08
CA GLU A 138 3.83 0.21 12.59
C GLU A 138 3.08 1.47 13.01
N GLN A 139 3.82 2.50 13.39
CA GLN A 139 3.27 3.76 13.90
C GLN A 139 3.85 4.96 13.17
N ALA A 140 3.06 6.03 13.11
CA ALA A 140 3.50 7.33 12.64
C ALA A 140 4.74 7.78 13.42
N GLY A 141 5.77 8.24 12.70
CA GLY A 141 7.04 8.66 13.29
C GLY A 141 8.05 7.53 13.50
N ASP A 142 7.69 6.27 13.25
CA ASP A 142 8.67 5.19 13.25
C ASP A 142 9.73 5.42 12.18
N THR A 143 10.95 4.96 12.48
CA THR A 143 12.11 5.04 11.57
C THR A 143 12.85 3.71 11.52
N THR A 144 12.12 2.60 11.62
CA THR A 144 12.68 1.25 11.74
C THR A 144 13.36 0.78 10.46
N GLY A 145 12.99 1.37 9.32
CA GLY A 145 13.62 1.13 8.03
C GLY A 145 15.01 1.77 7.86
N HIS A 146 15.42 2.63 8.81
CA HIS A 146 16.71 3.32 8.69
C HIS A 146 17.90 2.39 8.98
N GLY A 147 18.73 2.12 7.98
CA GLY A 147 19.91 1.26 8.07
C GLY A 147 19.63 -0.21 7.72
N VAL A 148 18.44 -0.56 7.28
CA VAL A 148 18.12 -1.92 6.84
C VAL A 148 19.06 -2.34 5.71
N ASP A 149 19.72 -3.47 5.89
CA ASP A 149 20.72 -4.08 4.99
C ASP A 149 21.87 -3.14 4.59
N ASP A 150 22.12 -2.07 5.35
CA ASP A 150 23.03 -0.97 4.97
C ASP A 150 22.72 -0.34 3.59
N LYS A 151 21.49 -0.45 3.15
CA LYS A 151 21.03 0.02 1.85
C LYS A 151 19.89 1.03 1.93
N TRP A 152 19.01 0.88 2.92
CA TRP A 152 17.82 1.71 3.08
C TRP A 152 18.00 2.74 4.16
N PHE A 153 17.65 3.97 3.87
CA PHE A 153 17.82 5.08 4.81
C PHE A 153 16.65 6.05 4.75
N ALA A 154 16.21 6.52 5.91
CA ALA A 154 15.26 7.62 5.98
C ALA A 154 15.83 8.84 5.25
N ILE A 155 14.99 9.49 4.44
CA ILE A 155 15.41 10.65 3.65
C ILE A 155 15.21 11.93 4.44
N SER A 156 16.23 12.78 4.47
CA SER A 156 16.16 14.10 5.09
C SER A 156 15.47 15.12 4.17
N PRO A 157 15.04 16.28 4.69
CA PRO A 157 14.48 17.36 3.86
C PRO A 157 15.41 17.88 2.76
N THR A 158 16.71 17.65 2.88
CA THR A 158 17.70 18.00 1.86
C THR A 158 17.93 16.92 0.82
N GLY A 159 17.18 15.81 0.88
CA GLY A 159 17.31 14.69 -0.03
C GLY A 159 18.53 13.80 0.21
N THR A 160 19.15 13.90 1.40
CA THR A 160 20.27 13.05 1.82
C THR A 160 19.80 12.03 2.86
N LYS A 161 20.70 11.13 3.28
CA LYS A 161 20.47 10.27 4.43
C LYS A 161 20.20 11.14 5.67
N ALA A 162 19.12 10.84 6.39
CA ALA A 162 18.84 11.47 7.67
C ALA A 162 19.94 11.13 8.69
N THR A 163 20.38 12.12 9.43
CA THR A 163 21.40 11.99 10.47
C THR A 163 21.08 12.97 11.58
N LYS A 164 21.32 12.55 12.82
CA LYS A 164 21.20 13.37 14.02
C LYS A 164 22.40 14.28 14.18
#